data_bc28736579d663bf5083fff9c24452ea
#
_entry.id   bc28736579d663bf5083fff9c24452ea
#
_cell.length_a   1.000
_cell.length_b   1.000
_cell.length_c   1.000
_cell.angle_alpha   90.00
_cell.angle_beta   90.00
_cell.angle_gamma   90.00
#
_symmetry.space_group_name_H-M   'P 1'
#
loop_
_entity.id
_entity.type
_entity.pdbx_description
1 polymer ?
#
loop_
_entity_poly.entity_id
_entity_poly.type
_entity_poly.pdbx_seq_one_letter_code
_entity_poly.pdbx_strand_id
1 'polypeptide(L)'
;ALRAGDVEDWNGDPDLWFMDYRNADGTIAEMCGNGLRVFARYLVQTGRMTTTEADVATRAGVRHVRLHDDGDVAVTMGTVRVESDEVTIEHQDMWWPACKVDVGNPHAVVVTDHTTVCGNNLNDSPTWRPRSAFPDGVNVEFVEQIDQHTVAMRVHERGSGETMSCGTGTVAVAAPRATRAAARGPGNGQGAGGRGVVP
;
A
#
# COMPACT_ATOMS: atom_id res chain seq x y z
N ALA A 1 14.58 -16.38 -6.42
CA ALA A 1 13.34 -16.15 -7.13
C ALA A 1 12.65 -17.49 -7.35
N LEU A 2 11.38 -17.55 -7.05
CA LEU A 2 10.52 -18.73 -7.25
C LEU A 2 9.76 -18.58 -8.56
N ARG A 3 9.40 -19.71 -9.20
CA ARG A 3 8.35 -19.71 -10.20
C ARG A 3 6.99 -19.84 -9.52
N ALA A 4 5.97 -19.29 -10.11
CA ALA A 4 4.62 -19.35 -9.56
C ALA A 4 4.11 -20.79 -9.44
N GLY A 5 4.48 -21.66 -10.36
CA GLY A 5 4.18 -23.10 -10.31
C GLY A 5 4.81 -23.87 -9.16
N ASP A 6 5.83 -23.30 -8.48
CA ASP A 6 6.45 -23.88 -7.29
C ASP A 6 5.74 -23.48 -5.99
N VAL A 7 4.66 -22.67 -6.07
CA VAL A 7 3.92 -22.14 -4.93
C VAL A 7 2.60 -22.89 -4.77
N GLU A 8 2.39 -23.53 -3.62
CA GLU A 8 1.34 -24.52 -3.38
C GLU A 8 -0.09 -24.02 -3.66
N ASP A 9 -0.40 -22.80 -3.32
CA ASP A 9 -1.75 -22.23 -3.48
C ASP A 9 -1.93 -21.36 -4.73
N TRP A 10 -0.98 -21.40 -5.66
CA TRP A 10 -1.06 -20.61 -6.88
C TRP A 10 -1.82 -21.37 -7.97
N ASN A 11 -2.85 -20.71 -8.55
CA ASN A 11 -3.74 -21.27 -9.61
C ASN A 11 -3.72 -20.47 -10.91
N GLY A 12 -2.79 -19.49 -11.03
CA GLY A 12 -2.59 -18.74 -12.26
C GLY A 12 -1.52 -19.36 -13.15
N ASP A 13 -0.95 -18.54 -14.03
CA ASP A 13 0.14 -18.95 -14.93
C ASP A 13 1.36 -19.43 -14.12
N PRO A 14 1.78 -20.70 -14.25
CA PRO A 14 2.90 -21.27 -13.50
C PRO A 14 4.27 -20.72 -13.90
N ASP A 15 4.38 -20.15 -15.10
CA ASP A 15 5.63 -19.67 -15.68
C ASP A 15 6.00 -18.25 -15.20
N LEU A 16 5.11 -17.55 -14.50
CA LEU A 16 5.40 -16.25 -13.94
C LEU A 16 6.47 -16.34 -12.82
N TRP A 17 7.25 -15.29 -12.68
CA TRP A 17 8.05 -15.11 -11.46
C TRP A 17 7.13 -14.79 -10.30
N PHE A 18 7.37 -15.42 -9.15
CA PHE A 18 6.58 -15.23 -7.92
C PHE A 18 7.39 -14.45 -6.89
N MET A 19 6.80 -13.36 -6.37
CA MET A 19 7.35 -12.61 -5.25
C MET A 19 6.80 -13.17 -3.93
N ASP A 20 7.58 -14.03 -3.26
CA ASP A 20 7.31 -14.48 -1.89
C ASP A 20 7.76 -13.41 -0.89
N TYR A 21 6.87 -12.48 -0.57
CA TYR A 21 7.16 -11.39 0.35
C TYR A 21 6.77 -11.76 1.79
N ARG A 22 7.69 -11.42 2.72
CA ARG A 22 7.48 -11.63 4.16
C ARG A 22 7.79 -10.38 4.93
N ASN A 23 7.03 -10.14 5.99
CA ASN A 23 7.27 -9.07 6.94
C ASN A 23 8.56 -9.33 7.75
N ALA A 24 9.04 -8.32 8.47
CA ALA A 24 10.26 -8.42 9.29
C ALA A 24 10.15 -9.50 10.40
N ASP A 25 8.95 -9.77 10.89
CA ASP A 25 8.64 -10.83 11.86
C ASP A 25 8.53 -12.24 11.24
N GLY A 26 8.72 -12.36 9.90
CA GLY A 26 8.65 -13.61 9.16
C GLY A 26 7.24 -14.00 8.71
N THR A 27 6.19 -13.27 9.09
CA THR A 27 4.84 -13.52 8.63
C THR A 27 4.69 -13.26 7.14
N ILE A 28 3.78 -13.98 6.51
CA ILE A 28 3.47 -13.81 5.09
C ILE A 28 2.75 -12.47 4.89
N ALA A 29 3.19 -11.71 3.90
CA ALA A 29 2.45 -10.56 3.41
C ALA A 29 1.99 -10.78 1.98
N GLU A 30 0.78 -10.33 1.68
CA GLU A 30 0.09 -10.58 0.42
C GLU A 30 0.76 -9.81 -0.73
N MET A 31 1.17 -8.56 -0.46
CA MET A 31 1.77 -7.67 -1.45
C MET A 31 2.59 -6.56 -0.78
N CYS A 32 3.69 -6.17 -1.41
CA CYS A 32 4.49 -5.01 -1.05
C CYS A 32 4.95 -4.28 -2.31
N GLY A 33 4.49 -3.03 -2.51
CA GLY A 33 4.85 -2.24 -3.69
C GLY A 33 6.35 -1.95 -3.79
N ASN A 34 7.00 -1.65 -2.66
CA ASN A 34 8.45 -1.45 -2.59
C ASN A 34 9.21 -2.75 -2.90
N GLY A 35 8.78 -3.85 -2.30
CA GLY A 35 9.35 -5.18 -2.55
C GLY A 35 9.25 -5.58 -4.01
N LEU A 36 8.11 -5.31 -4.65
CA LEU A 36 7.89 -5.65 -6.05
C LEU A 36 8.79 -4.83 -7.00
N ARG A 37 9.05 -3.55 -6.69
CA ARG A 37 10.02 -2.73 -7.44
C ARG A 37 11.45 -3.27 -7.34
N VAL A 38 11.87 -3.64 -6.13
CA VAL A 38 13.18 -4.27 -5.89
C VAL A 38 13.27 -5.63 -6.61
N PHE A 39 12.21 -6.43 -6.53
CA PHE A 39 12.17 -7.75 -7.18
C PHE A 39 12.25 -7.62 -8.70
N ALA A 40 11.52 -6.70 -9.33
CA ALA A 40 11.60 -6.45 -10.77
C ALA A 40 13.02 -6.06 -11.21
N ARG A 41 13.68 -5.15 -10.48
CA ARG A 41 15.09 -4.80 -10.73
C ARG A 41 16.02 -6.00 -10.60
N TYR A 42 15.84 -6.80 -9.56
CA TYR A 42 16.61 -8.03 -9.36
C TYR A 42 16.47 -8.99 -10.55
N LEU A 43 15.25 -9.19 -11.06
CA LEU A 43 15.02 -10.07 -12.20
C LEU A 43 15.76 -9.60 -13.44
N VAL A 44 15.77 -8.30 -13.73
CA VAL A 44 16.51 -7.72 -14.85
C VAL A 44 18.02 -7.81 -14.64
N GLN A 45 18.52 -7.40 -13.48
CA GLN A 45 19.95 -7.39 -13.18
C GLN A 45 20.58 -8.80 -13.21
N THR A 46 19.78 -9.82 -12.89
CA THR A 46 20.24 -11.23 -12.90
C THR A 46 19.96 -11.94 -14.24
N GLY A 47 19.48 -11.21 -15.25
CA GLY A 47 19.15 -11.79 -16.57
C GLY A 47 17.96 -12.75 -16.58
N ARG A 48 17.16 -12.78 -15.49
CA ARG A 48 15.94 -13.60 -15.39
C ARG A 48 14.75 -12.99 -16.12
N MET A 49 14.78 -11.70 -16.34
CA MET A 49 13.85 -10.94 -17.15
C MET A 49 14.67 -10.13 -18.16
N THR A 50 14.41 -10.33 -19.45
CA THR A 50 15.13 -9.67 -20.54
C THR A 50 14.35 -8.50 -21.14
N THR A 51 13.10 -8.31 -20.72
CA THR A 51 12.22 -7.22 -21.09
C THR A 51 12.21 -6.14 -20.02
N THR A 52 11.78 -4.93 -20.37
CA THR A 52 11.60 -3.83 -19.42
C THR A 52 10.26 -3.89 -18.69
N GLU A 53 9.36 -4.78 -19.10
CA GLU A 53 8.06 -4.98 -18.46
C GLU A 53 7.71 -6.47 -18.39
N ALA A 54 6.99 -6.87 -17.36
CA ALA A 54 6.50 -8.22 -17.15
C ALA A 54 5.37 -8.27 -16.14
N ASP A 55 4.65 -9.38 -16.15
CA ASP A 55 3.72 -9.76 -15.10
C ASP A 55 4.46 -10.58 -14.04
N VAL A 56 4.20 -10.25 -12.78
CA VAL A 56 4.77 -10.92 -11.61
C VAL A 56 3.63 -11.43 -10.73
N ALA A 57 3.70 -12.68 -10.35
CA ALA A 57 2.75 -13.30 -9.44
C ALA A 57 3.06 -12.89 -7.99
N THR A 58 2.02 -12.56 -7.25
CA THR A 58 2.05 -12.27 -5.80
C THR A 58 0.86 -12.95 -5.13
N ARG A 59 0.83 -13.04 -3.80
CA ARG A 59 -0.35 -13.57 -3.08
C ARG A 59 -1.60 -12.71 -3.25
N ALA A 60 -1.43 -11.42 -3.56
CA ALA A 60 -2.53 -10.53 -3.93
C ALA A 60 -2.91 -10.60 -5.43
N GLY A 61 -2.44 -11.61 -6.16
CA GLY A 61 -2.65 -11.80 -7.60
C GLY A 61 -1.51 -11.27 -8.47
N VAL A 62 -1.72 -11.27 -9.77
CA VAL A 62 -0.74 -10.79 -10.75
C VAL A 62 -0.62 -9.27 -10.70
N ARG A 63 0.61 -8.78 -10.79
CA ARG A 63 0.94 -7.35 -10.86
C ARG A 63 1.83 -7.10 -12.07
N HIS A 64 1.49 -6.09 -12.85
CA HIS A 64 2.34 -5.65 -13.94
C HIS A 64 3.41 -4.70 -13.44
N VAL A 65 4.66 -4.93 -13.85
CA VAL A 65 5.81 -4.07 -13.54
C VAL A 65 6.42 -3.53 -14.83
N ARG A 66 6.85 -2.27 -14.81
CA ARG A 66 7.58 -1.65 -15.92
C ARG A 66 8.78 -0.88 -15.36
N LEU A 67 9.96 -1.18 -15.89
CA LEU A 67 11.18 -0.43 -15.62
C LEU A 67 11.34 0.65 -16.69
N HIS A 68 11.54 1.89 -16.25
CA HIS A 68 11.79 3.04 -17.11
C HIS A 68 13.29 3.28 -17.27
N ASP A 69 13.70 3.97 -18.35
CA ASP A 69 15.10 4.24 -18.67
C ASP A 69 15.79 5.14 -17.64
N ASP A 70 15.03 6.00 -16.96
CA ASP A 70 15.49 6.84 -15.84
C ASP A 70 15.73 6.06 -14.53
N GLY A 71 15.42 4.78 -14.54
CA GLY A 71 15.56 3.88 -13.42
C GLY A 71 14.32 3.77 -12.53
N ASP A 72 13.24 4.46 -12.81
CA ASP A 72 11.98 4.30 -12.10
C ASP A 72 11.32 2.96 -12.41
N VAL A 73 10.53 2.45 -11.46
CA VAL A 73 9.76 1.21 -11.64
C VAL A 73 8.29 1.50 -11.36
N ALA A 74 7.48 1.47 -12.40
CA ALA A 74 6.03 1.51 -12.28
C ALA A 74 5.49 0.11 -11.91
N VAL A 75 4.49 0.08 -11.05
CA VAL A 75 3.82 -1.14 -10.60
C VAL A 75 2.31 -0.91 -10.59
N THR A 76 1.55 -1.86 -11.16
CA THR A 76 0.09 -1.85 -11.00
C THR A 76 -0.29 -2.37 -9.61
N MET A 77 -1.08 -1.60 -8.87
CA MET A 77 -1.44 -1.97 -7.50
C MET A 77 -2.72 -2.82 -7.42
N GLY A 78 -3.39 -3.04 -8.55
CA GLY A 78 -4.65 -3.78 -8.61
C GLY A 78 -5.87 -2.93 -8.25
N THR A 79 -6.96 -3.60 -7.87
CA THR A 79 -8.21 -2.93 -7.50
C THR A 79 -8.12 -2.39 -6.08
N VAL A 80 -8.53 -1.14 -5.90
CA VAL A 80 -8.65 -0.52 -4.58
C VAL A 80 -10.11 -0.50 -4.18
N ARG A 81 -10.40 -0.93 -2.96
CA ARG A 81 -11.74 -0.90 -2.37
C ARG A 81 -11.75 0.01 -1.16
N VAL A 82 -12.61 1.00 -1.18
CA VAL A 82 -12.90 1.85 -0.01
C VAL A 82 -14.18 1.30 0.62
N GLU A 83 -14.09 0.86 1.86
CA GLU A 83 -15.20 0.26 2.57
C GLU A 83 -15.95 1.31 3.41
N SER A 84 -17.25 1.11 3.59
CA SER A 84 -18.11 2.02 4.35
C SER A 84 -18.15 1.73 5.85
N ASP A 85 -17.42 0.73 6.31
CA ASP A 85 -17.39 0.32 7.72
C ASP A 85 -16.84 1.46 8.59
N GLU A 86 -17.52 1.71 9.70
CA GLU A 86 -17.03 2.63 10.71
C GLU A 86 -15.91 1.95 11.51
N VAL A 87 -14.70 2.44 11.34
CA VAL A 87 -13.53 1.98 12.05
C VAL A 87 -12.92 3.13 12.84
N THR A 88 -12.49 2.83 14.04
CA THR A 88 -11.77 3.77 14.90
C THR A 88 -10.38 3.21 15.21
N ILE A 89 -9.35 4.04 15.06
CA ILE A 89 -7.97 3.71 15.43
C ILE A 89 -7.67 4.37 16.78
N GLU A 90 -7.08 3.61 17.67
CA GLU A 90 -6.54 4.08 18.95
C GLU A 90 -5.02 4.02 18.93
N HIS A 91 -4.37 5.09 19.31
CA HIS A 91 -2.93 5.16 19.47
C HIS A 91 -2.58 6.22 20.54
N GLN A 92 -1.75 5.88 21.53
CA GLN A 92 -1.31 6.78 22.59
C GLN A 92 -2.49 7.50 23.31
N ASP A 93 -3.49 6.72 23.71
CA ASP A 93 -4.71 7.19 24.42
C ASP A 93 -5.60 8.15 23.61
N MET A 94 -5.34 8.32 22.33
CA MET A 94 -6.16 9.10 21.40
C MET A 94 -6.90 8.20 20.43
N TRP A 95 -8.08 8.65 19.98
CA TRP A 95 -8.96 7.92 19.06
C TRP A 95 -9.29 8.74 17.84
N TRP A 96 -9.22 8.12 16.66
CA TRP A 96 -9.53 8.76 15.41
C TRP A 96 -10.45 7.87 14.55
N PRO A 97 -11.47 8.47 13.90
CA PRO A 97 -12.16 7.76 12.84
C PRO A 97 -11.20 7.46 11.69
N ALA A 98 -11.33 6.29 11.12
CA ALA A 98 -10.49 5.84 10.01
C ALA A 98 -11.32 5.36 8.84
N CYS A 99 -10.79 5.53 7.64
CA CYS A 99 -11.33 4.95 6.43
C CYS A 99 -10.66 3.59 6.19
N LYS A 100 -11.46 2.52 6.10
CA LYS A 100 -10.99 1.20 5.75
C LYS A 100 -10.78 1.09 4.25
N VAL A 101 -9.58 0.70 3.84
CA VAL A 101 -9.20 0.58 2.43
C VAL A 101 -8.47 -0.74 2.20
N ASP A 102 -8.89 -1.47 1.18
CA ASP A 102 -8.21 -2.68 0.72
C ASP A 102 -7.49 -2.39 -0.61
N VAL A 103 -6.20 -2.62 -0.62
CA VAL A 103 -5.30 -2.48 -1.79
C VAL A 103 -4.67 -3.84 -2.13
N GLY A 104 -5.35 -4.93 -1.77
CA GLY A 104 -4.81 -6.30 -1.75
C GLY A 104 -4.09 -6.64 -0.44
N ASN A 105 -4.09 -5.70 0.50
CA ASN A 105 -3.78 -5.81 1.91
C ASN A 105 -4.56 -4.73 2.67
N PRO A 106 -4.81 -4.92 3.98
CA PRO A 106 -5.69 -4.01 4.73
C PRO A 106 -4.97 -2.73 5.17
N HIS A 107 -5.67 -1.60 5.00
CA HIS A 107 -5.24 -0.27 5.41
C HIS A 107 -6.33 0.45 6.21
N ALA A 108 -5.92 1.26 7.19
CA ALA A 108 -6.76 2.19 7.92
C ALA A 108 -6.20 3.61 7.79
N VAL A 109 -6.89 4.45 7.03
CA VAL A 109 -6.44 5.82 6.76
C VAL A 109 -7.10 6.78 7.75
N VAL A 110 -6.29 7.38 8.61
CA VAL A 110 -6.66 8.41 9.59
C VAL A 110 -6.28 9.77 9.03
N VAL A 111 -7.26 10.67 8.84
CA VAL A 111 -6.98 12.06 8.50
C VAL A 111 -6.98 12.88 9.78
N THR A 112 -5.89 13.57 10.04
CA THR A 112 -5.65 14.28 11.29
C THR A 112 -4.84 15.56 11.07
N ASP A 113 -4.42 16.24 12.14
CA ASP A 113 -3.61 17.44 12.08
C ASP A 113 -2.10 17.16 12.12
N HIS A 114 -1.32 18.18 11.83
CA HIS A 114 0.14 18.13 11.82
C HIS A 114 0.74 17.66 13.15
N THR A 115 0.23 18.16 14.26
CA THR A 115 0.74 17.81 15.58
C THR A 115 0.62 16.33 15.86
N THR A 116 -0.51 15.74 15.50
CA THR A 116 -0.74 14.30 15.61
C THR A 116 0.20 13.51 14.70
N VAL A 117 0.33 13.92 13.43
CA VAL A 117 1.24 13.22 12.49
C VAL A 117 2.68 13.27 12.99
N CYS A 118 3.16 14.43 13.44
CA CYS A 118 4.55 14.58 13.88
C CYS A 118 4.84 14.05 15.29
N GLY A 119 3.85 14.03 16.17
CA GLY A 119 4.03 13.72 17.61
C GLY A 119 4.00 12.24 17.96
N ASN A 120 3.41 11.40 17.14
CA ASN A 120 3.20 9.98 17.45
C ASN A 120 4.45 9.14 17.32
N ASN A 121 4.66 8.20 18.26
CA ASN A 121 5.63 7.13 18.11
C ASN A 121 4.98 5.93 17.41
N LEU A 122 5.10 5.85 16.10
CA LEU A 122 4.46 4.80 15.29
C LEU A 122 5.17 3.44 15.32
N ASN A 123 6.21 3.27 16.14
CA ASN A 123 6.74 1.93 16.42
C ASN A 123 5.82 1.16 17.39
N ASP A 124 5.05 1.87 18.23
CA ASP A 124 4.01 1.27 19.05
C ASP A 124 2.81 0.92 18.15
N SER A 125 2.34 -0.32 18.25
CA SER A 125 1.23 -0.78 17.39
C SER A 125 -0.08 -0.08 17.75
N PRO A 126 -0.74 0.62 16.80
CA PRO A 126 -2.10 1.11 17.00
C PRO A 126 -3.09 -0.03 17.25
N THR A 127 -4.16 0.27 17.94
CA THR A 127 -5.29 -0.65 18.08
C THR A 127 -6.52 -0.12 17.34
N TRP A 128 -7.54 -0.96 17.16
CA TRP A 128 -8.73 -0.59 16.40
C TRP A 128 -10.02 -1.17 16.95
N ARG A 129 -11.12 -0.54 16.58
CA ARG A 129 -12.49 -1.03 16.84
C ARG A 129 -13.38 -0.88 15.61
N PRO A 130 -14.24 -1.87 15.30
CA PRO A 130 -14.32 -3.18 15.97
C PRO A 130 -13.09 -4.04 15.65
N ARG A 131 -12.72 -4.95 16.53
CA ARG A 131 -11.59 -5.86 16.29
C ARG A 131 -11.76 -6.74 15.05
N SER A 132 -13.00 -7.06 14.72
CA SER A 132 -13.36 -7.83 13.52
C SER A 132 -13.08 -7.10 12.20
N ALA A 133 -12.85 -5.78 12.22
CA ALA A 133 -12.53 -5.04 11.00
C ALA A 133 -11.19 -5.48 10.39
N PHE A 134 -10.23 -5.86 11.25
CA PHE A 134 -8.89 -6.30 10.82
C PHE A 134 -8.42 -7.47 11.71
N PRO A 135 -8.92 -8.69 11.48
CA PRO A 135 -8.62 -9.85 12.34
C PRO A 135 -7.11 -10.18 12.37
N ASP A 136 -6.41 -9.99 11.26
CA ASP A 136 -5.00 -10.34 11.07
C ASP A 136 -4.07 -9.12 11.13
N GLY A 137 -4.56 -7.97 11.64
CA GLY A 137 -3.80 -6.72 11.69
C GLY A 137 -4.00 -5.83 10.47
N VAL A 138 -3.46 -4.62 10.56
CA VAL A 138 -3.70 -3.53 9.58
C VAL A 138 -2.49 -2.62 9.48
N ASN A 139 -2.27 -2.04 8.30
CA ASN A 139 -1.40 -0.89 8.11
C ASN A 139 -2.19 0.38 8.44
N VAL A 140 -1.62 1.27 9.24
CA VAL A 140 -2.31 2.49 9.68
C VAL A 140 -1.55 3.70 9.16
N GLU A 141 -2.21 4.48 8.32
CA GLU A 141 -1.70 5.73 7.77
C GLU A 141 -2.28 6.93 8.53
N PHE A 142 -1.42 7.71 9.17
CA PHE A 142 -1.77 9.03 9.72
C PHE A 142 -1.44 10.10 8.68
N VAL A 143 -2.46 10.84 8.26
CA VAL A 143 -2.40 11.72 7.09
C VAL A 143 -2.80 13.14 7.46
N GLU A 144 -1.93 14.10 7.17
CA GLU A 144 -2.22 15.52 7.20
C GLU A 144 -2.48 16.04 5.79
N GLN A 145 -3.54 16.82 5.63
CA GLN A 145 -3.83 17.54 4.40
C GLN A 145 -3.05 18.87 4.40
N ILE A 146 -2.00 18.97 3.57
CA ILE A 146 -1.23 20.21 3.43
C ILE A 146 -1.94 21.21 2.51
N ASP A 147 -2.37 20.73 1.33
CA ASP A 147 -3.13 21.52 0.37
C ASP A 147 -4.08 20.62 -0.46
N GLN A 148 -4.67 21.15 -1.52
CA GLN A 148 -5.61 20.42 -2.36
C GLN A 148 -5.00 19.16 -2.99
N HIS A 149 -3.70 19.15 -3.26
CA HIS A 149 -3.01 18.10 -4.01
C HIS A 149 -1.93 17.39 -3.19
N THR A 150 -1.56 17.92 -2.03
CA THR A 150 -0.44 17.46 -1.21
C THR A 150 -0.91 16.96 0.14
N VAL A 151 -0.37 15.84 0.58
CA VAL A 151 -0.53 15.31 1.93
C VAL A 151 0.83 14.94 2.52
N ALA A 152 0.97 15.11 3.83
CA ALA A 152 2.00 14.44 4.60
C ALA A 152 1.42 13.14 5.16
N MET A 153 2.22 12.07 5.18
CA MET A 153 1.80 10.77 5.66
C MET A 153 2.92 10.13 6.46
N ARG A 154 2.56 9.52 7.59
CA ARG A 154 3.39 8.54 8.30
C ARG A 154 2.59 7.25 8.41
N VAL A 155 3.29 6.12 8.44
CA VAL A 155 2.65 4.81 8.41
C VAL A 155 3.25 3.87 9.45
N HIS A 156 2.37 3.16 10.17
CA HIS A 156 2.69 1.96 10.91
C HIS A 156 2.35 0.76 10.02
N GLU A 157 3.34 0.03 9.55
CA GLU A 157 3.13 -1.18 8.77
C GLU A 157 2.95 -2.40 9.68
N ARG A 158 1.96 -3.22 9.35
CA ARG A 158 1.64 -4.48 10.04
C ARG A 158 2.88 -5.38 10.11
N GLY A 159 3.30 -5.75 11.31
CA GLY A 159 4.46 -6.62 11.57
C GLY A 159 5.83 -5.98 11.37
N SER A 160 5.90 -4.67 11.10
CA SER A 160 7.17 -3.97 10.86
C SER A 160 7.33 -2.69 11.69
N GLY A 161 6.24 -2.12 12.20
CA GLY A 161 6.28 -0.82 12.87
C GLY A 161 6.31 0.35 11.88
N GLU A 162 6.89 1.48 12.29
CA GLU A 162 7.03 2.63 11.40
C GLU A 162 8.03 2.37 10.28
N THR A 163 7.64 2.70 9.05
CA THR A 163 8.50 2.62 7.88
C THR A 163 8.55 3.95 7.14
N MET A 164 9.65 4.19 6.43
CA MET A 164 9.89 5.43 5.69
C MET A 164 8.94 5.60 4.50
N SER A 165 8.38 4.53 3.96
CA SER A 165 7.54 4.54 2.77
C SER A 165 6.75 3.24 2.63
N CYS A 166 5.45 3.37 2.42
CA CYS A 166 4.55 2.27 2.10
C CYS A 166 3.85 2.52 0.76
N GLY A 167 4.16 1.70 -0.26
CA GLY A 167 3.58 1.86 -1.61
C GLY A 167 2.08 1.63 -1.63
N THR A 168 1.57 0.58 -0.94
CA THR A 168 0.14 0.31 -0.79
C THR A 168 -0.55 1.39 0.05
N GLY A 169 0.12 1.87 1.11
CA GLY A 169 -0.37 2.97 1.94
C GLY A 169 -0.58 4.27 1.14
N THR A 170 0.35 4.62 0.25
CA THR A 170 0.18 5.79 -0.63
C THR A 170 -1.07 5.67 -1.50
N VAL A 171 -1.33 4.48 -2.05
CA VAL A 171 -2.54 4.21 -2.84
C VAL A 171 -3.79 4.25 -1.96
N ALA A 172 -3.73 3.66 -0.76
CA ALA A 172 -4.83 3.68 0.20
C ALA A 172 -5.23 5.10 0.60
N VAL A 173 -4.26 6.01 0.78
CA VAL A 173 -4.52 7.43 1.09
C VAL A 173 -5.14 8.19 -0.09
N ALA A 174 -4.75 7.87 -1.33
CA ALA A 174 -5.28 8.53 -2.52
C ALA A 174 -6.74 8.14 -2.83
N ALA A 175 -7.14 6.89 -2.57
CA ALA A 175 -8.43 6.33 -2.98
C ALA A 175 -9.66 7.03 -2.35
N PRO A 176 -9.76 7.27 -1.04
CA PRO A 176 -10.90 7.97 -0.45
C PRO A 176 -11.07 9.41 -0.95
N ARG A 177 -9.95 10.04 -1.32
CA ARG A 177 -9.95 11.40 -1.88
C ARG A 177 -10.56 11.42 -3.27
N ALA A 178 -10.17 10.46 -4.13
CA ALA A 178 -10.74 10.30 -5.46
C ALA A 178 -12.25 10.01 -5.40
N THR A 179 -12.70 9.16 -4.47
CA THR A 179 -14.11 8.84 -4.26
C THR A 179 -14.90 10.08 -3.81
N ARG A 180 -14.37 10.88 -2.87
CA ARG A 180 -15.03 12.13 -2.42
C ARG A 180 -15.06 13.20 -3.52
N ALA A 181 -14.02 13.29 -4.36
CA ALA A 181 -13.99 14.20 -5.49
C ALA A 181 -15.03 13.80 -6.55
N ALA A 182 -15.15 12.51 -6.86
CA ALA A 182 -16.17 11.99 -7.80
C ALA A 182 -17.61 12.20 -7.29
N ALA A 183 -17.86 12.06 -5.99
CA ALA A 183 -19.16 12.26 -5.37
C ALA A 183 -19.61 13.74 -5.37
N ARG A 184 -18.68 14.69 -5.50
CA ARG A 184 -18.98 16.14 -5.58
C ARG A 184 -19.33 16.64 -6.99
N GLY A 185 -19.35 15.77 -8.01
CA GLY A 185 -19.65 16.08 -9.41
C GLY A 185 -18.48 16.71 -10.17
N PRO A 186 -18.60 16.88 -11.50
CA PRO A 186 -17.54 17.43 -12.33
C PRO A 186 -17.38 18.93 -12.10
N GLY A 187 -16.58 19.30 -11.11
CA GLY A 187 -15.87 20.56 -11.17
C GLY A 187 -14.79 20.41 -12.23
N ASN A 188 -14.66 21.36 -13.15
CA ASN A 188 -13.64 21.40 -14.19
C ASN A 188 -12.25 21.14 -13.58
N GLY A 189 -11.82 19.89 -13.53
CA GLY A 189 -10.57 19.47 -12.94
C GLY A 189 -9.95 18.36 -13.79
N GLN A 190 -8.87 18.71 -14.45
CA GLN A 190 -7.98 17.76 -15.12
C GLN A 190 -7.63 16.61 -14.17
N GLY A 191 -7.64 15.38 -14.68
CA GLY A 191 -7.37 14.17 -13.92
C GLY A 191 -6.06 14.27 -13.12
N ALA A 192 -6.18 14.10 -11.83
CA ALA A 192 -5.07 14.16 -10.89
C ALA A 192 -4.29 12.83 -10.93
N GLY A 193 -3.27 12.79 -11.76
CA GLY A 193 -2.14 11.88 -11.55
C GLY A 193 -1.31 12.43 -10.38
N GLY A 194 -1.57 11.99 -9.16
CA GLY A 194 -0.74 12.35 -8.01
C GLY A 194 0.61 11.65 -8.08
N ARG A 195 1.71 12.41 -8.17
CA ARG A 195 3.06 11.90 -7.88
C ARG A 195 3.25 11.98 -6.38
N GLY A 196 3.36 10.82 -5.70
CA GLY A 196 3.85 10.79 -4.34
C GLY A 196 5.35 11.03 -4.35
N VAL A 197 5.79 12.16 -3.80
CA VAL A 197 7.21 12.37 -3.47
C VAL A 197 7.36 11.96 -2.01
N VAL A 198 8.14 10.92 -1.78
CA VAL A 198 8.59 10.53 -0.43
C VAL A 198 9.98 11.11 -0.28
N PRO A 199 10.28 11.84 0.82
CA PRO A 199 11.61 12.37 1.07
C PRO A 199 12.67 11.30 1.21
#